data_0ae29a1efa4fb774283c69048899e84e
#
_entry.id   0ae29a1efa4fb774283c69048899e84e
#
_cell.length_a   1.000
_cell.length_b   1.000
_cell.length_c   1.000
_cell.angle_alpha   90.00
_cell.angle_beta   90.00
_cell.angle_gamma   90.00
#
_symmetry.space_group_name_H-M   'P 1'
#
loop_
_entity.id
_entity.type
_entity.pdbx_description
1 polymer ?
#
loop_
_entity_poly.entity_id
_entity_poly.type
_entity_poly.pdbx_seq_one_letter_code
_entity_poly.pdbx_strand_id
1 'polypeptide(L)'
;MHRIFLGLIALLTALTAMGQNLISSGSPLYKLPYKNTYVMQTLVAENAFRTDKQVKTQPGTFEQARKVLPAPYWEGHPKEIDMYWKAWQIGIKNICQPLDNSGFVTSYIAPAYNGNIFMWDDAFITMFCRYGRNFFPFQQTLNNFYAKQHPDGFICREIRADGSDCFSRYDPTSTGPNLLPWSEWLYYTQFGDDARLNKVFPVLAAYYKWLKLNRTWRNGTYWSSGWGTGMDNMPRVPEGYNTIYSNGHMIWLDACLQQIMVAKILLKMGFYLERWQEIEEFEDDIKHLSAYINENMWSEKDGFLYDQFANDSLSTTQGIYAYWALHTDVLPKERLDRLVSHLNDTTKFNRPHRVPSLSYCHPKYKANGRYWVGGVWPGTNYMVISGLVNKGYRQLAWDIMTNHYDNVLKVFEKTGTFWEYYAPENAEPGFMARKDFVGWTGLPPIAGLIEYIFGIRANVEENKLTIDVNLTDGYGLSRYPYGENGLIDIKVAKRASKTNKPKVTIKTNVPLEVTVMWGNQKAVKHVKAGNETI
;
A
#
# COMPACT_ATOMS: atom_id res chain seq x y z
N MET A 1 57.49 11.00 32.68
CA MET A 1 56.06 11.29 32.39
C MET A 1 55.81 11.73 30.94
N HIS A 2 56.60 12.57 30.31
CA HIS A 2 56.37 13.04 28.92
C HIS A 2 56.40 11.95 27.84
N ARG A 3 57.21 10.89 27.96
CA ARG A 3 57.28 9.80 26.96
C ARG A 3 56.11 8.82 27.03
N ILE A 4 55.47 8.69 28.19
CA ILE A 4 54.29 7.84 28.36
C ILE A 4 53.05 8.54 27.78
N PHE A 5 52.98 9.86 27.91
CA PHE A 5 51.87 10.67 27.36
C PHE A 5 51.88 10.70 25.81
N LEU A 6 53.04 10.79 25.18
CA LEU A 6 53.19 10.73 23.73
C LEU A 6 52.86 9.35 23.17
N GLY A 7 53.16 8.27 23.89
CA GLY A 7 52.78 6.91 23.52
C GLY A 7 51.25 6.66 23.57
N LEU A 8 50.58 7.23 24.58
CA LEU A 8 49.12 7.11 24.70
C LEU A 8 48.38 7.92 23.60
N ILE A 9 48.87 9.11 23.26
CA ILE A 9 48.29 9.92 22.17
C ILE A 9 48.49 9.24 20.81
N ALA A 10 49.70 8.67 20.57
CA ALA A 10 49.95 7.92 19.34
C ALA A 10 49.09 6.63 19.21
N LEU A 11 48.82 5.95 20.35
CA LEU A 11 47.93 4.77 20.37
C LEU A 11 46.48 5.16 20.16
N LEU A 12 46.02 6.27 20.75
CA LEU A 12 44.67 6.78 20.53
C LEU A 12 44.44 7.27 19.09
N THR A 13 45.42 7.93 18.49
CA THR A 13 45.35 8.36 17.08
C THR A 13 45.45 7.17 16.12
N ALA A 14 46.23 6.14 16.44
CA ALA A 14 46.24 4.88 15.65
C ALA A 14 44.93 4.11 15.74
N LEU A 15 44.31 4.06 16.92
CA LEU A 15 42.98 3.41 17.11
C LEU A 15 41.86 4.18 16.40
N THR A 16 41.91 5.52 16.37
CA THR A 16 40.95 6.33 15.61
C THR A 16 41.19 6.22 14.11
N ALA A 17 42.43 6.15 13.65
CA ALA A 17 42.75 5.91 12.24
C ALA A 17 42.37 4.48 11.78
N MET A 18 42.56 3.46 12.63
CA MET A 18 42.08 2.09 12.35
C MET A 18 40.54 2.03 12.31
N GLY A 19 39.87 2.74 13.23
CA GLY A 19 38.41 2.84 13.22
C GLY A 19 37.86 3.51 11.95
N GLN A 20 38.54 4.54 11.44
CA GLN A 20 38.14 5.20 10.20
C GLN A 20 38.41 4.34 8.95
N ASN A 21 39.47 3.53 8.94
CA ASN A 21 39.77 2.63 7.82
C ASN A 21 38.83 1.40 7.77
N LEU A 22 38.27 0.98 8.90
CA LEU A 22 37.29 -0.10 8.97
C LEU A 22 35.91 0.29 8.41
N ILE A 23 35.67 1.58 8.22
CA ILE A 23 34.38 2.13 7.72
C ILE A 23 34.56 2.66 6.27
N SER A 24 35.65 2.34 5.59
CA SER A 24 35.86 2.76 4.20
C SER A 24 34.90 2.06 3.24
N SER A 25 34.58 2.72 2.13
CA SER A 25 33.76 2.15 1.06
C SER A 25 34.37 0.81 0.59
N GLY A 26 33.54 -0.23 0.46
CA GLY A 26 33.97 -1.57 0.11
C GLY A 26 34.17 -2.54 1.28
N SER A 27 34.21 -2.07 2.53
CA SER A 27 34.18 -2.93 3.71
C SER A 27 32.75 -3.41 4.00
N PRO A 28 32.54 -4.67 4.45
CA PRO A 28 31.24 -5.09 4.97
C PRO A 28 30.68 -4.18 6.05
N LEU A 29 31.54 -3.55 6.85
CA LEU A 29 31.17 -2.58 7.88
C LEU A 29 30.61 -1.26 7.30
N TYR A 30 30.90 -0.95 6.04
CA TYR A 30 30.33 0.22 5.36
C TYR A 30 28.80 0.17 5.29
N LYS A 31 28.22 -1.01 5.19
CA LYS A 31 26.77 -1.23 5.16
C LYS A 31 26.15 -1.49 6.53
N LEU A 32 26.84 -1.22 7.62
CA LEU A 32 26.19 -1.21 8.92
C LEU A 32 25.24 -0.01 9.01
N PRO A 33 24.02 -0.21 9.56
CA PRO A 33 23.09 0.88 9.76
C PRO A 33 23.64 1.91 10.74
N TYR A 34 23.18 3.15 10.64
CA TYR A 34 23.39 4.11 11.71
C TYR A 34 22.80 3.57 13.01
N LYS A 35 23.42 3.91 14.15
CA LYS A 35 22.81 3.66 15.45
C LYS A 35 21.46 4.37 15.50
N ASN A 36 20.43 3.68 16.00
CA ASN A 36 19.13 4.30 16.23
C ASN A 36 19.28 5.58 17.04
N THR A 37 18.71 6.67 16.53
CA THR A 37 18.86 7.99 17.08
C THR A 37 17.52 8.48 17.63
N TYR A 38 17.53 8.99 18.86
CA TYR A 38 16.41 9.67 19.44
C TYR A 38 16.59 11.18 19.27
N VAL A 39 15.86 11.74 18.31
CA VAL A 39 15.84 13.18 18.05
C VAL A 39 14.39 13.64 18.12
N MET A 40 14.11 14.65 18.95
CA MET A 40 12.78 15.25 19.00
C MET A 40 12.43 15.85 17.64
N GLN A 41 11.34 15.42 17.06
CA GLN A 41 10.84 15.93 15.79
C GLN A 41 9.93 17.14 16.02
N THR A 42 10.27 18.28 15.45
CA THR A 42 9.46 19.50 15.57
C THR A 42 8.05 19.31 15.03
N LEU A 43 7.90 18.56 13.93
CA LEU A 43 6.60 18.21 13.35
C LEU A 43 5.69 17.42 14.29
N VAL A 44 6.24 16.66 15.23
CA VAL A 44 5.42 15.93 16.23
C VAL A 44 4.73 16.91 17.21
N ALA A 45 5.26 18.10 17.40
CA ALA A 45 4.59 19.14 18.19
C ALA A 45 3.28 19.61 17.52
N GLU A 46 3.18 19.50 16.19
CA GLU A 46 1.99 19.82 15.41
C GLU A 46 0.98 18.66 15.34
N ASN A 47 1.33 17.48 15.83
CA ASN A 47 0.46 16.31 15.80
C ASN A 47 -0.73 16.47 16.76
N ALA A 48 -1.84 16.98 16.25
CA ALA A 48 -3.06 17.21 17.02
C ALA A 48 -3.72 15.91 17.51
N PHE A 49 -3.50 14.77 16.86
CA PHE A 49 -4.09 13.49 17.28
C PHE A 49 -3.63 13.04 18.67
N ARG A 50 -2.45 13.45 19.12
CA ARG A 50 -1.92 13.11 20.45
C ARG A 50 -2.72 13.73 21.61
N THR A 51 -3.51 14.76 21.33
CA THR A 51 -4.35 15.47 22.29
C THR A 51 -5.84 15.29 22.04
N ASP A 52 -6.21 14.55 20.96
CA ASP A 52 -7.60 14.25 20.67
C ASP A 52 -8.23 13.45 21.82
N LYS A 53 -9.46 13.79 22.15
CA LYS A 53 -10.26 13.00 23.10
C LYS A 53 -10.77 11.74 22.42
N GLN A 54 -10.82 10.64 23.18
CA GLN A 54 -11.37 9.38 22.70
C GLN A 54 -12.85 9.52 22.34
N VAL A 55 -13.21 9.11 21.12
CA VAL A 55 -14.58 9.05 20.61
C VAL A 55 -14.93 7.61 20.27
N LYS A 56 -16.00 7.09 20.88
CA LYS A 56 -16.52 5.75 20.62
C LYS A 56 -17.72 5.84 19.69
N THR A 57 -17.52 5.50 18.41
CA THR A 57 -18.58 5.43 17.41
C THR A 57 -19.11 4.00 17.35
N GLN A 58 -20.37 3.80 17.70
CA GLN A 58 -21.01 2.49 17.58
C GLN A 58 -21.33 2.20 16.11
N PRO A 59 -20.92 1.03 15.57
CA PRO A 59 -21.32 0.65 14.24
C PRO A 59 -22.81 0.34 14.19
N GLY A 60 -23.46 0.68 13.09
CA GLY A 60 -24.79 0.20 12.81
C GLY A 60 -24.79 -1.29 12.39
N THR A 61 -26.01 -1.84 12.19
CA THR A 61 -26.16 -3.20 11.66
C THR A 61 -25.79 -3.26 10.16
N PHE A 62 -25.53 -4.48 9.67
CA PHE A 62 -25.29 -4.67 8.24
C PHE A 62 -26.49 -4.24 7.37
N GLU A 63 -27.71 -4.43 7.85
CA GLU A 63 -28.94 -3.99 7.18
C GLU A 63 -29.01 -2.46 7.07
N GLN A 64 -28.54 -1.74 8.09
CA GLN A 64 -28.39 -0.28 8.04
C GLN A 64 -27.30 0.13 7.07
N ALA A 65 -26.15 -0.57 7.08
CA ALA A 65 -25.06 -0.34 6.16
C ALA A 65 -25.49 -0.46 4.69
N ARG A 66 -26.25 -1.51 4.34
CA ARG A 66 -26.76 -1.73 2.98
C ARG A 66 -27.58 -0.56 2.42
N LYS A 67 -28.20 0.24 3.28
CA LYS A 67 -29.01 1.40 2.87
C LYS A 67 -28.17 2.60 2.43
N VAL A 68 -26.92 2.70 2.92
CA VAL A 68 -26.07 3.87 2.71
C VAL A 68 -24.78 3.57 1.95
N LEU A 69 -24.31 2.32 1.97
CA LEU A 69 -23.14 1.89 1.19
C LEU A 69 -23.43 1.97 -0.33
N PRO A 70 -22.40 2.17 -1.15
CA PRO A 70 -22.54 2.00 -2.60
C PRO A 70 -23.19 0.66 -2.93
N ALA A 71 -24.18 0.67 -3.82
CA ALA A 71 -24.89 -0.55 -4.20
C ALA A 71 -24.61 -0.90 -5.66
N PRO A 72 -23.76 -1.89 -5.92
CA PRO A 72 -23.49 -2.34 -7.26
C PRO A 72 -24.66 -3.19 -7.80
N TYR A 73 -24.86 -3.12 -9.11
CA TYR A 73 -25.58 -4.13 -9.86
C TYR A 73 -24.78 -4.54 -11.08
N TRP A 74 -24.92 -5.80 -11.51
CA TRP A 74 -24.26 -6.33 -12.69
C TRP A 74 -25.16 -7.39 -13.31
N GLU A 75 -25.62 -7.12 -14.53
CA GLU A 75 -26.58 -7.97 -15.23
C GLU A 75 -26.00 -9.36 -15.49
N GLY A 76 -26.70 -10.43 -15.02
CA GLY A 76 -26.24 -11.80 -15.14
C GLY A 76 -25.19 -12.25 -14.12
N HIS A 77 -24.79 -11.38 -13.17
CA HIS A 77 -23.69 -11.63 -12.23
C HIS A 77 -24.13 -11.54 -10.74
N PRO A 78 -25.15 -12.30 -10.30
CA PRO A 78 -25.64 -12.21 -8.93
C PRO A 78 -24.61 -12.67 -7.89
N LYS A 79 -23.71 -13.61 -8.22
CA LYS A 79 -22.70 -14.15 -7.32
C LYS A 79 -21.62 -13.13 -6.96
N GLU A 80 -21.22 -12.31 -7.93
CA GLU A 80 -20.30 -11.20 -7.76
C GLU A 80 -20.89 -10.13 -6.84
N ILE A 81 -22.19 -9.87 -6.96
CA ILE A 81 -22.92 -8.95 -6.08
C ILE A 81 -23.05 -9.54 -4.68
N ASP A 82 -23.31 -10.84 -4.54
CA ASP A 82 -23.34 -11.52 -3.24
C ASP A 82 -21.96 -11.50 -2.57
N MET A 83 -20.87 -11.71 -3.33
CA MET A 83 -19.51 -11.60 -2.85
C MET A 83 -19.22 -10.19 -2.33
N TYR A 84 -19.60 -9.13 -3.04
CA TYR A 84 -19.47 -7.74 -2.60
C TYR A 84 -20.15 -7.49 -1.23
N TRP A 85 -21.41 -7.89 -1.11
CA TRP A 85 -22.14 -7.69 0.14
C TRP A 85 -21.63 -8.54 1.29
N LYS A 86 -21.15 -9.76 0.99
CA LYS A 86 -20.54 -10.63 2.00
C LYS A 86 -19.24 -10.06 2.55
N ALA A 87 -18.44 -9.40 1.70
CA ALA A 87 -17.24 -8.72 2.14
C ALA A 87 -17.58 -7.61 3.16
N TRP A 88 -18.56 -6.76 2.88
CA TRP A 88 -19.03 -5.77 3.84
C TRP A 88 -19.59 -6.39 5.12
N GLN A 89 -20.37 -7.47 4.99
CA GLN A 89 -20.95 -8.16 6.16
C GLN A 89 -19.88 -8.69 7.12
N ILE A 90 -18.79 -9.25 6.58
CA ILE A 90 -17.68 -9.74 7.40
C ILE A 90 -16.84 -8.56 7.92
N GLY A 91 -16.50 -7.60 7.06
CA GLY A 91 -15.68 -6.45 7.44
C GLY A 91 -16.28 -5.62 8.58
N ILE A 92 -17.58 -5.37 8.56
CA ILE A 92 -18.28 -4.63 9.61
C ILE A 92 -18.15 -5.31 10.98
N LYS A 93 -18.03 -6.64 11.04
CA LYS A 93 -17.82 -7.38 12.31
C LYS A 93 -16.45 -7.13 12.93
N ASN A 94 -15.51 -6.63 12.16
CA ASN A 94 -14.15 -6.35 12.62
C ASN A 94 -14.02 -4.93 13.23
N ILE A 95 -15.12 -4.16 13.32
CA ILE A 95 -15.11 -2.87 13.97
C ILE A 95 -14.98 -3.05 15.49
N CYS A 96 -13.94 -2.45 16.04
CA CYS A 96 -13.56 -2.51 17.44
C CYS A 96 -13.80 -1.16 18.13
N GLN A 97 -14.10 -1.22 19.43
CA GLN A 97 -14.14 -0.05 20.29
C GLN A 97 -12.81 0.11 21.01
N PRO A 98 -12.28 1.34 21.14
CA PRO A 98 -11.07 1.55 21.90
C PRO A 98 -11.28 1.25 23.37
N LEU A 99 -10.32 0.59 24.00
CA LEU A 99 -10.31 0.39 25.44
C LEU A 99 -10.05 1.72 26.14
N ASP A 100 -10.64 1.90 27.32
CA ASP A 100 -10.33 3.04 28.15
C ASP A 100 -8.84 3.04 28.51
N ASN A 101 -8.21 4.20 28.49
CA ASN A 101 -6.77 4.40 28.75
C ASN A 101 -5.81 3.76 27.73
N SER A 102 -6.28 3.19 26.61
CA SER A 102 -5.41 2.69 25.54
C SER A 102 -4.61 3.82 24.84
N GLY A 103 -5.10 5.04 24.91
CA GLY A 103 -4.61 6.17 24.13
C GLY A 103 -5.07 6.11 22.65
N PHE A 104 -5.92 5.16 22.27
CA PHE A 104 -6.64 5.21 21.01
C PHE A 104 -7.71 6.29 21.08
N VAL A 105 -7.84 7.05 20.01
CA VAL A 105 -8.72 8.22 19.98
C VAL A 105 -10.05 7.96 19.30
N THR A 106 -10.20 6.81 18.61
CA THR A 106 -11.44 6.51 17.88
C THR A 106 -11.69 5.01 17.76
N SER A 107 -12.96 4.65 17.52
CA SER A 107 -13.34 3.32 17.07
C SER A 107 -12.67 3.01 15.73
N TYR A 108 -12.31 1.75 15.49
CA TYR A 108 -11.47 1.35 14.37
C TYR A 108 -11.91 0.01 13.80
N ILE A 109 -11.49 -0.27 12.57
CA ILE A 109 -11.63 -1.59 11.97
C ILE A 109 -10.30 -2.33 12.08
N ALA A 110 -10.31 -3.50 12.74
CA ALA A 110 -9.13 -4.34 12.90
C ALA A 110 -8.96 -5.33 11.71
N PRO A 111 -7.75 -5.81 11.43
CA PRO A 111 -7.50 -6.77 10.34
C PRO A 111 -7.87 -8.21 10.69
N ALA A 112 -8.95 -8.47 11.43
CA ALA A 112 -9.48 -9.79 11.74
C ALA A 112 -8.53 -10.75 12.49
N TYR A 113 -7.49 -10.23 13.19
CA TYR A 113 -6.56 -11.07 13.96
C TYR A 113 -6.93 -11.15 15.44
N ASN A 114 -6.71 -10.08 16.19
CA ASN A 114 -6.75 -10.08 17.66
C ASN A 114 -7.15 -8.74 18.29
N GLY A 115 -7.66 -7.79 17.49
CA GLY A 115 -8.00 -6.44 17.94
C GLY A 115 -6.82 -5.46 17.98
N ASN A 116 -5.58 -5.90 17.67
CA ASN A 116 -4.47 -5.00 17.43
C ASN A 116 -4.67 -4.25 16.11
N ILE A 117 -4.02 -3.10 15.97
CA ILE A 117 -3.90 -2.39 14.70
C ILE A 117 -2.53 -2.69 14.07
N PHE A 118 -2.54 -2.89 12.74
CA PHE A 118 -1.36 -3.23 11.95
C PHE A 118 -1.20 -2.23 10.80
N MET A 119 -0.06 -1.57 10.71
CA MET A 119 0.14 -0.39 9.87
C MET A 119 -0.23 -0.59 8.39
N TRP A 120 0.33 -1.61 7.73
CA TRP A 120 0.04 -1.79 6.31
C TRP A 120 -1.30 -2.48 6.06
N ASP A 121 -1.74 -3.37 6.97
CA ASP A 121 -3.05 -4.01 6.91
C ASP A 121 -4.15 -2.95 6.98
N ASP A 122 -4.12 -2.08 7.99
CA ASP A 122 -5.13 -1.04 8.18
C ASP A 122 -5.06 0.02 7.08
N ALA A 123 -3.88 0.30 6.52
CA ALA A 123 -3.78 1.14 5.33
C ALA A 123 -4.52 0.52 4.14
N PHE A 124 -4.33 -0.78 3.87
CA PHE A 124 -5.07 -1.49 2.81
C PHE A 124 -6.58 -1.58 3.10
N ILE A 125 -6.95 -1.79 4.36
CA ILE A 125 -8.36 -1.84 4.77
C ILE A 125 -9.04 -0.49 4.51
N THR A 126 -8.41 0.60 4.91
CA THR A 126 -8.99 1.95 4.71
C THR A 126 -9.09 2.31 3.23
N MET A 127 -8.25 1.76 2.34
CA MET A 127 -8.34 1.96 0.90
C MET A 127 -9.67 1.47 0.30
N PHE A 128 -10.21 0.33 0.73
CA PHE A 128 -11.54 -0.09 0.26
C PHE A 128 -12.66 0.43 1.16
N CYS A 129 -12.43 0.55 2.46
CA CYS A 129 -13.44 1.02 3.41
C CYS A 129 -13.81 2.50 3.21
N ARG A 130 -13.01 3.31 2.49
CA ARG A 130 -13.37 4.71 2.17
C ARG A 130 -14.72 4.83 1.47
N TYR A 131 -15.14 3.83 0.73
CA TYR A 131 -16.47 3.78 0.12
C TYR A 131 -17.60 3.66 1.14
N GLY A 132 -17.29 3.24 2.35
CA GLY A 132 -18.23 3.13 3.47
C GLY A 132 -18.31 4.36 4.39
N ARG A 133 -17.72 5.50 4.01
CA ARG A 133 -17.67 6.73 4.82
C ARG A 133 -19.03 7.14 5.40
N ASN A 134 -20.10 6.97 4.62
CA ASN A 134 -21.45 7.36 5.05
C ASN A 134 -22.08 6.40 6.07
N PHE A 135 -21.45 5.26 6.32
CA PHE A 135 -21.88 4.30 7.35
C PHE A 135 -21.04 4.38 8.62
N PHE A 136 -19.72 4.44 8.46
CA PHE A 136 -18.77 4.48 9.57
C PHE A 136 -17.50 5.23 9.13
N PRO A 137 -16.88 6.02 10.02
CA PRO A 137 -15.69 6.81 9.65
C PRO A 137 -14.42 5.95 9.57
N PHE A 138 -14.38 4.98 8.67
CA PHE A 138 -13.31 3.98 8.56
C PHE A 138 -11.91 4.57 8.45
N GLN A 139 -11.75 5.71 7.74
CA GLN A 139 -10.43 6.35 7.60
C GLN A 139 -9.85 6.78 8.96
N GLN A 140 -10.70 7.06 9.94
CA GLN A 140 -10.25 7.42 11.29
C GLN A 140 -9.55 6.27 12.02
N THR A 141 -9.63 5.01 11.55
CA THR A 141 -8.80 3.90 12.06
C THR A 141 -7.33 4.31 12.17
N LEU A 142 -6.82 5.04 11.17
CA LEU A 142 -5.43 5.49 11.12
C LEU A 142 -5.10 6.54 12.18
N ASN A 143 -6.10 7.25 12.73
CA ASN A 143 -5.89 8.24 13.80
C ASN A 143 -5.28 7.60 15.05
N ASN A 144 -5.54 6.31 15.28
CA ASN A 144 -4.97 5.60 16.42
C ASN A 144 -3.45 5.42 16.30
N PHE A 145 -2.93 5.16 15.10
CA PHE A 145 -1.48 5.20 14.85
C PHE A 145 -0.90 6.58 15.08
N TYR A 146 -1.60 7.61 14.60
CA TYR A 146 -1.16 9.00 14.73
C TYR A 146 -1.16 9.47 16.18
N ALA A 147 -2.17 9.11 16.96
CA ALA A 147 -2.22 9.41 18.39
C ALA A 147 -1.10 8.74 19.19
N LYS A 148 -0.64 7.58 18.72
CA LYS A 148 0.45 6.79 19.33
C LYS A 148 1.84 7.15 18.82
N GLN A 149 1.98 8.16 17.95
CA GLN A 149 3.29 8.62 17.50
C GLN A 149 4.16 9.09 18.67
N HIS A 150 5.37 8.57 18.72
CA HIS A 150 6.37 8.96 19.73
C HIS A 150 6.96 10.35 19.44
N PRO A 151 7.55 11.02 20.47
CA PRO A 151 8.10 12.36 20.30
C PRO A 151 9.23 12.49 19.27
N ASP A 152 9.90 11.38 18.93
CA ASP A 152 10.92 11.33 17.86
C ASP A 152 10.34 11.06 16.46
N GLY A 153 9.02 10.89 16.34
CA GLY A 153 8.33 10.59 15.09
C GLY A 153 8.05 9.11 14.85
N PHE A 154 8.56 8.19 15.68
CA PHE A 154 8.33 6.76 15.54
C PHE A 154 6.85 6.40 15.67
N ILE A 155 6.40 5.47 14.82
CA ILE A 155 5.11 4.78 14.94
C ILE A 155 5.38 3.27 14.82
N CYS A 156 4.97 2.50 15.82
CA CYS A 156 5.12 1.05 15.80
C CYS A 156 4.20 0.44 14.73
N ARG A 157 4.72 -0.54 13.97
CA ARG A 157 3.93 -1.19 12.90
C ARG A 157 2.73 -1.98 13.42
N GLU A 158 2.79 -2.42 14.67
CA GLU A 158 1.72 -3.14 15.36
C GLU A 158 1.54 -2.58 16.76
N ILE A 159 0.33 -2.15 17.07
CA ILE A 159 -0.03 -1.60 18.39
C ILE A 159 -1.17 -2.45 18.95
N ARG A 160 -0.99 -2.92 20.19
CA ARG A 160 -1.99 -3.76 20.87
C ARG A 160 -3.27 -2.99 21.16
N ALA A 161 -4.35 -3.72 21.35
CA ALA A 161 -5.65 -3.13 21.71
C ALA A 161 -5.59 -2.27 22.99
N ASP A 162 -4.65 -2.54 23.90
CA ASP A 162 -4.40 -1.74 25.10
C ASP A 162 -3.57 -0.46 24.83
N GLY A 163 -3.15 -0.26 23.58
CA GLY A 163 -2.38 0.88 23.13
C GLY A 163 -0.87 0.75 23.36
N SER A 164 -0.37 -0.40 23.81
CA SER A 164 1.07 -0.63 23.93
C SER A 164 1.68 -1.06 22.58
N ASP A 165 2.91 -0.60 22.30
CA ASP A 165 3.66 -1.05 21.14
C ASP A 165 3.98 -2.55 21.26
N CYS A 166 3.85 -3.31 20.16
CA CYS A 166 4.28 -4.70 20.12
C CYS A 166 5.81 -4.83 20.07
N PHE A 167 6.49 -3.83 19.54
CA PHE A 167 7.94 -3.84 19.31
C PHE A 167 8.58 -2.55 19.81
N SER A 168 9.75 -2.68 20.43
CA SER A 168 10.59 -1.52 20.72
C SER A 168 11.06 -0.87 19.41
N ARG A 169 11.20 0.47 19.40
CA ARG A 169 11.79 1.21 18.27
C ARG A 169 13.18 0.70 17.85
N TYR A 170 13.90 0.05 18.75
CA TYR A 170 15.22 -0.52 18.50
C TYR A 170 15.17 -1.89 17.82
N ASP A 171 14.02 -2.53 17.81
CA ASP A 171 13.81 -3.79 17.11
C ASP A 171 13.80 -3.56 15.60
N PRO A 172 14.60 -4.31 14.81
CA PRO A 172 14.59 -4.21 13.34
C PRO A 172 13.21 -4.47 12.72
N THR A 173 12.35 -5.20 13.43
CA THR A 173 11.01 -5.57 12.95
C THR A 173 9.92 -4.60 13.37
N SER A 174 10.26 -3.52 14.09
CA SER A 174 9.28 -2.58 14.66
C SER A 174 8.60 -1.66 13.65
N THR A 175 9.15 -1.53 12.44
CA THR A 175 8.57 -0.75 11.34
C THR A 175 7.90 -1.68 10.33
N GLY A 176 6.91 -1.18 9.59
CA GLY A 176 6.25 -1.87 8.49
C GLY A 176 6.35 -1.07 7.19
N PRO A 177 5.80 -1.60 6.09
CA PRO A 177 5.63 -0.82 4.88
C PRO A 177 4.85 0.47 5.17
N ASN A 178 5.46 1.62 4.87
CA ASN A 178 4.85 2.91 5.15
C ASN A 178 3.79 3.26 4.10
N LEU A 179 2.59 2.67 4.22
CA LEU A 179 1.47 2.90 3.30
C LEU A 179 0.47 3.94 3.80
N LEU A 180 0.67 4.49 5.00
CA LEU A 180 -0.22 5.50 5.57
C LEU A 180 -0.42 6.70 4.63
N PRO A 181 0.65 7.31 4.05
CA PRO A 181 0.47 8.42 3.11
C PRO A 181 -0.30 8.04 1.84
N TRP A 182 -0.16 6.82 1.34
CA TRP A 182 -0.91 6.36 0.16
C TRP A 182 -2.39 6.21 0.47
N SER A 183 -2.77 5.62 1.60
CA SER A 183 -4.16 5.54 2.02
C SER A 183 -4.78 6.92 2.22
N GLU A 184 -4.07 7.86 2.87
CA GLU A 184 -4.56 9.24 3.07
C GLU A 184 -4.70 9.99 1.75
N TRP A 185 -3.78 9.78 0.81
CA TRP A 185 -3.87 10.39 -0.53
C TRP A 185 -5.06 9.85 -1.33
N LEU A 186 -5.33 8.54 -1.28
CA LEU A 186 -6.51 7.94 -1.92
C LEU A 186 -7.82 8.46 -1.29
N TYR A 187 -7.83 8.67 0.02
CA TYR A 187 -8.97 9.29 0.69
C TYR A 187 -9.14 10.75 0.23
N TYR A 188 -8.06 11.50 0.17
CA TYR A 188 -8.08 12.90 -0.30
C TYR A 188 -8.58 13.01 -1.74
N THR A 189 -8.09 12.19 -2.65
CA THR A 189 -8.53 12.20 -4.07
C THR A 189 -10.01 11.82 -4.22
N GLN A 190 -10.58 11.07 -3.30
CA GLN A 190 -11.99 10.71 -3.28
C GLN A 190 -12.89 11.81 -2.69
N PHE A 191 -12.42 12.54 -1.69
CA PHE A 191 -13.25 13.41 -0.86
C PHE A 191 -12.84 14.87 -0.79
N GLY A 192 -11.60 15.23 -1.10
CA GLY A 192 -11.10 16.61 -1.01
C GLY A 192 -11.12 17.17 0.43
N ASP A 193 -10.82 16.33 1.43
CA ASP A 193 -10.86 16.71 2.84
C ASP A 193 -9.55 17.43 3.23
N ASP A 194 -9.50 18.74 2.96
CA ASP A 194 -8.34 19.60 3.25
C ASP A 194 -8.03 19.66 4.75
N ALA A 195 -9.06 19.62 5.60
CA ALA A 195 -8.88 19.65 7.04
C ALA A 195 -8.13 18.39 7.53
N ARG A 196 -8.50 17.21 7.00
CA ARG A 196 -7.80 15.98 7.28
C ARG A 196 -6.39 16.01 6.69
N LEU A 197 -6.23 16.45 5.44
CA LEU A 197 -4.92 16.54 4.79
C LEU A 197 -3.94 17.36 5.61
N ASN A 198 -4.37 18.54 6.08
CA ASN A 198 -3.57 19.41 6.93
C ASN A 198 -3.23 18.76 8.29
N LYS A 199 -4.18 18.03 8.88
CA LYS A 199 -3.99 17.37 10.19
C LYS A 199 -3.02 16.19 10.13
N VAL A 200 -3.02 15.41 9.03
CA VAL A 200 -2.18 14.20 8.90
C VAL A 200 -0.77 14.50 8.40
N PHE A 201 -0.56 15.56 7.61
CA PHE A 201 0.72 15.86 6.99
C PHE A 201 1.90 15.90 7.98
N PRO A 202 1.86 16.63 9.11
CA PRO A 202 3.00 16.69 10.03
C PRO A 202 3.33 15.32 10.64
N VAL A 203 2.32 14.48 10.88
CA VAL A 203 2.50 13.12 11.41
C VAL A 203 3.23 12.23 10.42
N LEU A 204 2.78 12.25 9.17
CA LEU A 204 3.33 11.44 8.09
C LEU A 204 4.75 11.86 7.74
N ALA A 205 5.01 13.17 7.67
CA ALA A 205 6.34 13.73 7.44
C ALA A 205 7.30 13.41 8.60
N ALA A 206 6.86 13.48 9.86
CA ALA A 206 7.66 13.10 11.01
C ALA A 206 8.06 11.61 10.98
N TYR A 207 7.12 10.73 10.62
CA TYR A 207 7.43 9.30 10.50
C TYR A 207 8.37 8.99 9.33
N TYR A 208 8.21 9.66 8.19
CA TYR A 208 9.15 9.58 7.07
C TYR A 208 10.58 9.94 7.51
N LYS A 209 10.73 11.08 8.21
CA LYS A 209 12.04 11.54 8.74
C LYS A 209 12.61 10.56 9.77
N TRP A 210 11.76 9.96 10.60
CA TRP A 210 12.21 8.93 11.54
C TRP A 210 12.78 7.71 10.81
N LEU A 211 12.13 7.22 9.76
CA LEU A 211 12.62 6.11 8.94
C LEU A 211 13.96 6.47 8.26
N LYS A 212 14.05 7.67 7.69
CA LYS A 212 15.28 8.18 7.09
C LYS A 212 16.43 8.20 8.07
N LEU A 213 16.20 8.60 9.32
CA LEU A 213 17.22 8.68 10.35
C LEU A 213 17.60 7.31 10.93
N ASN A 214 16.65 6.37 11.04
CA ASN A 214 16.81 5.15 11.83
C ASN A 214 16.80 3.85 11.01
N ARG A 215 16.46 3.89 9.71
CA ARG A 215 16.33 2.70 8.84
C ARG A 215 17.16 2.81 7.56
N THR A 216 18.19 3.66 7.55
CA THR A 216 19.09 3.81 6.41
C THR A 216 20.49 3.28 6.70
N TRP A 217 21.15 2.88 5.64
CA TRP A 217 22.58 2.70 5.58
C TRP A 217 23.28 4.07 5.40
N ARG A 218 24.60 4.11 5.55
CA ARG A 218 25.38 5.36 5.39
C ARG A 218 25.28 6.00 4.02
N ASN A 219 24.96 5.20 3.00
CA ASN A 219 24.73 5.68 1.63
C ASN A 219 23.29 6.17 1.40
N GLY A 220 22.46 6.29 2.43
CA GLY A 220 21.09 6.78 2.33
C GLY A 220 20.06 5.76 1.84
N THR A 221 20.47 4.54 1.47
CA THR A 221 19.54 3.46 1.11
C THR A 221 18.92 2.82 2.33
N TYR A 222 17.74 2.21 2.17
CA TYR A 222 16.97 1.67 3.28
C TYR A 222 17.22 0.19 3.51
N TRP A 223 17.10 -0.20 4.77
CA TRP A 223 17.07 -1.59 5.20
C TRP A 223 15.77 -1.90 5.95
N SER A 224 15.40 -3.17 5.96
CA SER A 224 14.23 -3.70 6.65
C SER A 224 14.53 -5.10 7.21
N SER A 225 13.52 -5.86 7.52
CA SER A 225 13.56 -7.28 7.85
C SER A 225 12.36 -7.99 7.21
N GLY A 226 12.27 -9.30 7.26
CA GLY A 226 11.10 -10.01 6.73
C GLY A 226 9.79 -9.50 7.33
N TRP A 227 9.71 -9.40 8.65
CA TRP A 227 8.54 -8.80 9.32
C TRP A 227 8.38 -7.31 9.03
N GLY A 228 9.49 -6.59 8.89
CA GLY A 228 9.47 -5.17 8.55
C GLY A 228 8.94 -4.87 7.15
N THR A 229 9.03 -5.81 6.21
CA THR A 229 8.41 -5.68 4.87
C THR A 229 7.00 -6.28 4.80
N GLY A 230 6.56 -6.99 5.84
CA GLY A 230 5.33 -7.74 5.85
C GLY A 230 5.36 -9.02 5.00
N MET A 231 6.52 -9.36 4.39
CA MET A 231 6.71 -10.55 3.55
C MET A 231 7.59 -11.58 4.26
N ASP A 232 7.13 -12.01 5.44
CA ASP A 232 7.88 -12.65 6.52
C ASP A 232 8.81 -13.78 6.10
N ASN A 233 8.35 -14.73 5.29
CA ASN A 233 9.13 -15.90 4.90
C ASN A 233 9.63 -15.86 3.45
N MET A 234 9.57 -14.70 2.79
CA MET A 234 10.13 -14.55 1.43
C MET A 234 11.65 -14.74 1.47
N PRO A 235 12.24 -15.58 0.60
CA PRO A 235 13.66 -15.95 0.68
C PRO A 235 14.57 -14.86 0.09
N ARG A 236 14.65 -13.70 0.73
CA ARG A 236 15.38 -12.51 0.25
C ARG A 236 16.77 -12.37 0.84
N VAL A 237 16.92 -12.74 2.13
CA VAL A 237 18.20 -12.56 2.85
C VAL A 237 19.24 -13.58 2.44
N PRO A 238 20.55 -13.26 2.55
CA PRO A 238 21.62 -14.21 2.28
C PRO A 238 21.55 -15.45 3.18
N GLU A 239 22.20 -16.52 2.75
CA GLU A 239 22.32 -17.72 3.55
C GLU A 239 22.97 -17.42 4.92
N GLY A 240 22.49 -18.09 5.95
CA GLY A 240 22.93 -17.88 7.35
C GLY A 240 22.18 -16.80 8.11
N TYR A 241 21.39 -15.95 7.44
CA TYR A 241 20.54 -14.97 8.09
C TYR A 241 19.11 -15.48 8.31
N ASN A 242 18.52 -15.07 9.43
CA ASN A 242 17.10 -15.36 9.69
C ASN A 242 16.21 -14.49 8.76
N THR A 243 15.33 -15.12 7.99
CA THR A 243 14.47 -14.43 7.00
C THR A 243 13.48 -13.47 7.65
N ILE A 244 13.08 -13.69 8.89
CA ILE A 244 12.03 -12.93 9.57
C ILE A 244 12.62 -11.72 10.29
N TYR A 245 13.68 -11.92 11.08
CA TYR A 245 14.17 -10.92 12.04
C TYR A 245 15.41 -10.16 11.60
N SER A 246 16.17 -10.70 10.65
CA SER A 246 17.42 -10.08 10.23
C SER A 246 17.22 -9.06 9.11
N ASN A 247 18.03 -7.99 9.12
CA ASN A 247 18.16 -7.09 8.00
C ASN A 247 19.08 -7.63 6.89
N GLY A 248 19.73 -8.78 7.11
CA GLY A 248 20.59 -9.46 6.14
C GLY A 248 21.85 -8.68 5.74
N HIS A 249 22.19 -7.57 6.41
CA HIS A 249 23.21 -6.61 5.97
C HIS A 249 23.06 -6.23 4.50
N MET A 250 21.84 -6.06 4.03
CA MET A 250 21.52 -5.79 2.63
C MET A 250 20.65 -4.54 2.46
N ILE A 251 20.59 -4.04 1.25
CA ILE A 251 19.67 -2.98 0.85
C ILE A 251 18.36 -3.63 0.40
N TRP A 252 17.26 -3.20 0.99
CA TRP A 252 15.93 -3.71 0.69
C TRP A 252 15.25 -2.82 -0.34
N LEU A 253 15.02 -3.37 -1.52
CA LEU A 253 14.47 -2.65 -2.67
C LEU A 253 13.11 -2.02 -2.38
N ASP A 254 12.18 -2.80 -1.83
CA ASP A 254 10.84 -2.31 -1.50
C ASP A 254 10.84 -1.18 -0.47
N ALA A 255 11.72 -1.25 0.53
CA ALA A 255 11.87 -0.17 1.49
C ALA A 255 12.33 1.14 0.81
N CYS A 256 13.26 1.07 -0.15
CA CYS A 256 13.69 2.21 -0.94
C CYS A 256 12.57 2.73 -1.86
N LEU A 257 11.87 1.84 -2.57
CA LEU A 257 10.78 2.20 -3.49
C LEU A 257 9.58 2.81 -2.75
N GLN A 258 9.21 2.25 -1.60
CA GLN A 258 8.13 2.78 -0.75
C GLN A 258 8.47 4.18 -0.24
N GLN A 259 9.72 4.43 0.15
CA GLN A 259 10.12 5.77 0.59
C GLN A 259 10.11 6.79 -0.57
N ILE A 260 10.46 6.41 -1.81
CA ILE A 260 10.26 7.26 -2.99
C ILE A 260 8.78 7.54 -3.20
N MET A 261 7.91 6.53 -3.14
CA MET A 261 6.46 6.70 -3.28
C MET A 261 5.91 7.67 -2.21
N VAL A 262 6.31 7.46 -0.95
CA VAL A 262 5.89 8.31 0.18
C VAL A 262 6.38 9.73 0.01
N ALA A 263 7.66 9.95 -0.34
CA ALA A 263 8.22 11.26 -0.59
C ALA A 263 7.44 12.00 -1.70
N LYS A 264 7.08 11.31 -2.80
CA LYS A 264 6.25 11.89 -3.87
C LYS A 264 4.86 12.29 -3.39
N ILE A 265 4.24 11.51 -2.52
CA ILE A 265 2.93 11.83 -1.94
C ILE A 265 3.06 13.02 -0.99
N LEU A 266 4.05 13.02 -0.11
CA LEU A 266 4.30 14.14 0.83
C LEU A 266 4.65 15.44 0.10
N LEU A 267 5.38 15.38 -1.02
CA LEU A 267 5.61 16.53 -1.89
C LEU A 267 4.29 17.12 -2.39
N LYS A 268 3.37 16.28 -2.89
CA LYS A 268 2.04 16.73 -3.34
C LYS A 268 1.25 17.34 -2.19
N MET A 269 1.16 16.65 -1.06
CA MET A 269 0.44 17.16 0.12
C MET A 269 1.02 18.49 0.58
N GLY A 270 2.35 18.58 0.71
CA GLY A 270 3.02 19.79 1.17
C GLY A 270 2.90 20.95 0.18
N PHE A 271 2.86 20.67 -1.13
CA PHE A 271 2.56 21.65 -2.15
C PHE A 271 1.16 22.26 -1.97
N TYR A 272 0.13 21.43 -1.78
CA TYR A 272 -1.24 21.90 -1.52
C TYR A 272 -1.37 22.69 -0.22
N LEU A 273 -0.59 22.32 0.79
CA LEU A 273 -0.63 22.93 2.12
C LEU A 273 0.36 24.10 2.27
N GLU A 274 1.07 24.49 1.20
CA GLU A 274 2.10 25.54 1.20
C GLU A 274 3.22 25.30 2.23
N ARG A 275 3.56 24.01 2.50
CA ARG A 275 4.56 23.56 3.47
C ARG A 275 5.96 23.44 2.83
N TRP A 276 6.46 24.49 2.23
CA TRP A 276 7.66 24.50 1.38
C TRP A 276 8.94 24.05 2.09
N GLN A 277 9.13 24.46 3.33
CA GLN A 277 10.34 24.11 4.10
C GLN A 277 10.40 22.63 4.46
N GLU A 278 9.26 22.00 4.71
CA GLU A 278 9.19 20.61 5.12
C GLU A 278 9.32 19.63 3.95
N ILE A 279 9.08 20.08 2.72
CA ILE A 279 9.10 19.22 1.52
C ILE A 279 10.40 19.31 0.72
N GLU A 280 11.26 20.29 0.97
CA GLU A 280 12.50 20.51 0.21
C GLU A 280 13.38 19.26 0.14
N GLU A 281 13.56 18.57 1.26
CA GLU A 281 14.41 17.37 1.33
C GLU A 281 13.85 16.16 0.54
N PHE A 282 12.54 16.09 0.29
CA PHE A 282 11.93 14.93 -0.37
C PHE A 282 12.34 14.82 -1.85
N GLU A 283 12.56 15.94 -2.54
CA GLU A 283 13.04 15.92 -3.92
C GLU A 283 14.46 15.33 -4.02
N ASP A 284 15.34 15.70 -3.10
CA ASP A 284 16.71 15.19 -3.07
C ASP A 284 16.73 13.69 -2.72
N ASP A 285 15.89 13.26 -1.80
CA ASP A 285 15.75 11.85 -1.45
C ASP A 285 15.26 11.03 -2.65
N ILE A 286 14.26 11.51 -3.40
CA ILE A 286 13.77 10.86 -4.61
C ILE A 286 14.88 10.74 -5.65
N LYS A 287 15.62 11.83 -5.91
CA LYS A 287 16.72 11.84 -6.89
C LYS A 287 17.82 10.86 -6.49
N HIS A 288 18.26 10.92 -5.23
CA HIS A 288 19.31 10.05 -4.72
C HIS A 288 18.94 8.57 -4.80
N LEU A 289 17.78 8.18 -4.26
CA LEU A 289 17.33 6.80 -4.27
C LEU A 289 17.06 6.29 -5.69
N SER A 290 16.49 7.14 -6.56
CA SER A 290 16.23 6.76 -7.95
C SER A 290 17.52 6.50 -8.73
N ALA A 291 18.53 7.34 -8.56
CA ALA A 291 19.86 7.13 -9.16
C ALA A 291 20.48 5.84 -8.65
N TYR A 292 20.50 5.64 -7.32
CA TYR A 292 21.08 4.45 -6.72
C TYR A 292 20.43 3.15 -7.23
N ILE A 293 19.09 3.10 -7.26
CA ILE A 293 18.34 1.91 -7.72
C ILE A 293 18.66 1.59 -9.19
N ASN A 294 18.68 2.61 -10.06
CA ASN A 294 18.98 2.40 -11.48
C ASN A 294 20.41 1.92 -11.74
N GLU A 295 21.36 2.39 -10.95
CA GLU A 295 22.78 2.08 -11.13
C GLU A 295 23.16 0.75 -10.49
N ASN A 296 22.55 0.40 -9.34
CA ASN A 296 23.07 -0.67 -8.49
C ASN A 296 22.08 -1.82 -8.24
N MET A 297 20.78 -1.65 -8.49
CA MET A 297 19.75 -2.66 -8.15
C MET A 297 19.01 -3.21 -9.38
N TRP A 298 19.35 -2.76 -10.57
CA TRP A 298 18.80 -3.25 -11.83
C TRP A 298 19.70 -4.28 -12.49
N SER A 299 19.16 -5.45 -12.86
CA SER A 299 19.84 -6.45 -13.68
C SER A 299 19.49 -6.27 -15.17
N GLU A 300 20.43 -5.80 -15.97
CA GLU A 300 20.23 -5.73 -17.43
C GLU A 300 20.02 -7.11 -18.06
N LYS A 301 20.66 -8.14 -17.52
CA LYS A 301 20.50 -9.52 -17.99
C LYS A 301 19.07 -9.99 -17.84
N ASP A 302 18.49 -9.80 -16.63
CA ASP A 302 17.19 -10.38 -16.28
C ASP A 302 16.03 -9.43 -16.59
N GLY A 303 16.29 -8.12 -16.78
CA GLY A 303 15.25 -7.10 -16.90
C GLY A 303 14.42 -6.96 -15.63
N PHE A 304 15.07 -7.05 -14.46
CA PHE A 304 14.39 -7.09 -13.17
C PHE A 304 15.15 -6.30 -12.10
N LEU A 305 14.44 -5.84 -11.08
CA LEU A 305 14.97 -5.17 -9.91
C LEU A 305 15.16 -6.15 -8.75
N TYR A 306 16.29 -6.04 -8.05
CA TYR A 306 16.65 -6.93 -6.95
C TYR A 306 17.13 -6.18 -5.73
N ASP A 307 17.07 -6.83 -4.57
CA ASP A 307 17.81 -6.43 -3.38
C ASP A 307 19.31 -6.51 -3.64
N GLN A 308 20.09 -5.70 -2.93
CA GLN A 308 21.56 -5.70 -3.05
C GLN A 308 22.19 -6.16 -1.73
N PHE A 309 23.07 -7.15 -1.80
CA PHE A 309 23.80 -7.69 -0.67
C PHE A 309 24.98 -6.80 -0.25
N ALA A 310 25.54 -7.09 0.93
CA ALA A 310 26.67 -6.33 1.48
C ALA A 310 27.92 -6.32 0.61
N ASN A 311 28.12 -7.34 -0.23
CA ASN A 311 29.22 -7.48 -1.18
C ASN A 311 28.92 -6.87 -2.55
N ASP A 312 27.90 -6.04 -2.66
CA ASP A 312 27.41 -5.37 -3.87
C ASP A 312 26.79 -6.31 -4.93
N SER A 313 26.73 -7.62 -4.69
CA SER A 313 25.99 -8.53 -5.58
C SER A 313 24.49 -8.36 -5.44
N LEU A 314 23.76 -8.62 -6.52
CA LEU A 314 22.31 -8.64 -6.51
C LEU A 314 21.77 -9.98 -5.98
N SER A 315 20.66 -9.91 -5.25
CA SER A 315 19.83 -11.08 -4.95
C SER A 315 19.37 -11.75 -6.25
N THR A 316 19.01 -13.03 -6.19
CA THR A 316 18.39 -13.75 -7.32
C THR A 316 16.89 -13.96 -7.12
N THR A 317 16.32 -13.46 -6.04
CA THR A 317 14.90 -13.64 -5.71
C THR A 317 14.04 -12.67 -6.50
N GLN A 318 13.25 -13.20 -7.44
CA GLN A 318 12.22 -12.42 -8.12
C GLN A 318 10.91 -12.49 -7.33
N GLY A 319 10.53 -11.37 -6.72
CA GLY A 319 9.34 -11.27 -5.89
C GLY A 319 8.45 -10.07 -6.24
N ILE A 320 7.21 -10.13 -5.79
CA ILE A 320 6.21 -9.08 -6.02
C ILE A 320 6.65 -7.71 -5.47
N TYR A 321 7.56 -7.68 -4.52
CA TYR A 321 8.11 -6.47 -3.92
C TYR A 321 8.76 -5.51 -4.93
N ALA A 322 9.30 -6.02 -6.04
CA ALA A 322 9.90 -5.19 -7.08
C ALA A 322 8.87 -4.28 -7.80
N TYR A 323 7.60 -4.66 -7.78
CA TYR A 323 6.53 -3.90 -8.45
C TYR A 323 6.08 -2.64 -7.71
N TRP A 324 6.61 -2.36 -6.52
CA TRP A 324 6.50 -1.02 -5.92
C TRP A 324 7.10 0.06 -6.84
N ALA A 325 7.99 -0.31 -7.76
CA ALA A 325 8.49 0.57 -8.81
C ALA A 325 7.37 1.19 -9.68
N LEU A 326 6.22 0.54 -9.82
CA LEU A 326 5.06 1.06 -10.53
C LEU A 326 4.45 2.32 -9.87
N HIS A 327 4.68 2.53 -8.57
CA HIS A 327 4.24 3.72 -7.83
C HIS A 327 5.27 4.84 -7.78
N THR A 328 6.39 4.66 -8.47
CA THR A 328 7.48 5.61 -8.59
C THR A 328 7.72 5.97 -10.06
N ASP A 329 8.65 6.88 -10.34
CA ASP A 329 9.18 7.12 -11.68
C ASP A 329 10.66 6.72 -11.75
N VAL A 330 11.06 5.73 -10.93
CA VAL A 330 12.44 5.32 -10.78
C VAL A 330 13.02 4.72 -12.06
N LEU A 331 12.23 3.93 -12.79
CA LEU A 331 12.70 3.27 -14.01
C LEU A 331 12.36 4.08 -15.27
N PRO A 332 13.31 4.22 -16.21
CA PRO A 332 13.00 4.67 -17.55
C PRO A 332 12.05 3.68 -18.23
N LYS A 333 11.29 4.18 -19.22
CA LYS A 333 10.18 3.43 -19.86
C LYS A 333 10.61 2.04 -20.36
N GLU A 334 11.79 1.95 -20.98
CA GLU A 334 12.31 0.68 -21.52
C GLU A 334 12.55 -0.37 -20.42
N ARG A 335 13.17 0.03 -19.30
CA ARG A 335 13.37 -0.86 -18.14
C ARG A 335 12.05 -1.23 -17.48
N LEU A 336 11.13 -0.27 -17.39
CA LEU A 336 9.79 -0.51 -16.85
C LEU A 336 9.02 -1.52 -17.71
N ASP A 337 9.08 -1.42 -19.04
CA ASP A 337 8.45 -2.38 -19.96
C ASP A 337 9.01 -3.80 -19.76
N ARG A 338 10.32 -3.93 -19.56
CA ARG A 338 10.96 -5.22 -19.28
C ARG A 338 10.52 -5.78 -17.93
N LEU A 339 10.46 -4.96 -16.88
CA LEU A 339 9.96 -5.39 -15.56
C LEU A 339 8.50 -5.85 -15.66
N VAL A 340 7.65 -5.09 -16.34
CA VAL A 340 6.23 -5.39 -16.51
C VAL A 340 6.01 -6.65 -17.34
N SER A 341 6.88 -6.95 -18.33
CA SER A 341 6.77 -8.15 -19.17
C SER A 341 6.78 -9.45 -18.36
N HIS A 342 7.44 -9.49 -17.21
CA HIS A 342 7.47 -10.66 -16.32
C HIS A 342 6.08 -11.00 -15.74
N LEU A 343 5.17 -10.04 -15.65
CA LEU A 343 3.79 -10.29 -15.23
C LEU A 343 3.00 -11.13 -16.24
N ASN A 344 3.45 -11.22 -17.50
CA ASN A 344 2.86 -12.06 -18.53
C ASN A 344 3.62 -13.37 -18.76
N ASP A 345 4.78 -13.57 -18.10
CA ASP A 345 5.59 -14.76 -18.23
C ASP A 345 5.02 -15.91 -17.38
N THR A 346 4.59 -16.98 -18.06
CA THR A 346 4.02 -18.19 -17.42
C THR A 346 5.04 -18.97 -16.59
N THR A 347 6.32 -18.75 -16.80
CA THR A 347 7.37 -19.35 -15.98
C THR A 347 7.67 -18.51 -14.72
N LYS A 348 7.02 -17.34 -14.55
CA LYS A 348 7.28 -16.41 -13.47
C LYS A 348 5.99 -16.04 -12.71
N PHE A 349 5.31 -14.95 -13.11
CA PHE A 349 4.19 -14.38 -12.37
C PHE A 349 2.82 -14.62 -13.00
N ASN A 350 2.76 -15.06 -14.26
CA ASN A 350 1.50 -15.39 -14.92
C ASN A 350 1.06 -16.82 -14.57
N ARG A 351 0.54 -16.99 -13.36
CA ARG A 351 0.03 -18.28 -12.89
C ARG A 351 -1.49 -18.36 -13.04
N PRO A 352 -2.12 -19.55 -12.89
CA PRO A 352 -3.56 -19.70 -12.91
C PRO A 352 -4.32 -18.71 -12.03
N HIS A 353 -3.80 -18.38 -10.84
CA HIS A 353 -4.20 -17.24 -10.03
C HIS A 353 -3.05 -16.23 -9.96
N ARG A 354 -3.21 -15.07 -10.56
CA ARG A 354 -2.21 -13.98 -10.63
C ARG A 354 -2.41 -13.03 -9.46
N VAL A 355 -1.39 -12.41 -8.90
CA VAL A 355 0.05 -12.49 -9.10
C VAL A 355 0.64 -13.12 -7.85
N PRO A 356 1.42 -14.20 -7.93
CA PRO A 356 2.04 -14.81 -6.76
C PRO A 356 3.10 -13.89 -6.16
N SER A 357 3.32 -14.01 -4.85
CA SER A 357 4.32 -13.22 -4.14
C SER A 357 5.76 -13.54 -4.57
N LEU A 358 6.04 -14.77 -4.95
CA LEU A 358 7.34 -15.27 -5.40
C LEU A 358 7.21 -15.83 -6.81
N SER A 359 8.20 -15.59 -7.68
CA SER A 359 8.25 -16.12 -9.04
C SER A 359 8.22 -17.65 -9.05
N TYR A 360 7.43 -18.24 -9.97
CA TYR A 360 7.28 -19.70 -10.14
C TYR A 360 8.62 -20.43 -10.37
N CYS A 361 9.54 -19.81 -11.09
CA CYS A 361 10.85 -20.43 -11.35
C CYS A 361 11.79 -20.48 -10.13
N HIS A 362 11.42 -19.84 -9.02
CA HIS A 362 12.24 -19.83 -7.81
C HIS A 362 12.17 -21.20 -7.09
N PRO A 363 13.33 -21.82 -6.68
CA PRO A 363 13.33 -23.16 -6.07
C PRO A 363 12.49 -23.32 -4.80
N LYS A 364 12.28 -22.24 -4.07
CA LYS A 364 11.44 -22.24 -2.85
C LYS A 364 9.96 -21.96 -3.11
N TYR A 365 9.55 -21.75 -4.37
CA TYR A 365 8.14 -21.55 -4.71
C TYR A 365 7.28 -22.73 -4.27
N LYS A 366 6.08 -22.43 -3.77
CA LYS A 366 5.10 -23.43 -3.31
C LYS A 366 3.76 -23.26 -4.03
N ALA A 367 3.39 -24.26 -4.82
CA ALA A 367 2.17 -24.30 -5.62
C ALA A 367 0.87 -24.16 -4.79
N ASN A 368 0.90 -24.53 -3.52
CA ASN A 368 -0.22 -24.37 -2.60
C ASN A 368 -0.29 -22.99 -1.94
N GLY A 369 0.56 -22.03 -2.35
CA GLY A 369 0.59 -20.69 -1.80
C GLY A 369 0.98 -20.68 -0.32
N ARG A 370 2.13 -21.25 0.04
CA ARG A 370 2.57 -21.26 1.44
C ARG A 370 3.11 -19.89 1.85
N TYR A 371 2.20 -19.01 2.31
CA TYR A 371 2.53 -17.68 2.79
C TYR A 371 3.23 -16.85 1.69
N TRP A 372 4.37 -16.20 1.93
CA TRP A 372 5.08 -15.36 0.93
C TRP A 372 6.02 -16.14 -0.02
N VAL A 373 5.98 -17.46 -0.02
CA VAL A 373 6.70 -18.30 -1.00
C VAL A 373 5.76 -18.82 -2.11
N GLY A 374 4.92 -17.94 -2.63
CA GLY A 374 4.02 -18.20 -3.76
C GLY A 374 2.57 -17.82 -3.52
N GLY A 375 2.17 -17.49 -2.28
CA GLY A 375 0.79 -17.03 -1.99
C GLY A 375 0.39 -15.80 -2.82
N VAL A 376 -0.88 -15.74 -3.21
CA VAL A 376 -1.48 -14.60 -3.89
C VAL A 376 -2.20 -13.74 -2.87
N TRP A 377 -1.66 -12.54 -2.65
CA TRP A 377 -2.09 -11.64 -1.59
C TRP A 377 -2.90 -10.48 -2.16
N PRO A 378 -4.13 -10.25 -1.71
CA PRO A 378 -4.97 -9.19 -2.26
C PRO A 378 -4.37 -7.79 -2.16
N GLY A 379 -3.69 -7.45 -1.05
CA GLY A 379 -3.05 -6.15 -0.88
C GLY A 379 -1.96 -5.87 -1.91
N THR A 380 -1.02 -6.81 -2.10
CA THR A 380 0.05 -6.64 -3.10
C THR A 380 -0.46 -6.76 -4.54
N ASN A 381 -1.53 -7.51 -4.79
CA ASN A 381 -2.20 -7.51 -6.08
C ASN A 381 -2.85 -6.16 -6.39
N TYR A 382 -3.50 -5.54 -5.41
CA TYR A 382 -4.04 -4.19 -5.56
C TYR A 382 -2.92 -3.18 -5.86
N MET A 383 -1.76 -3.29 -5.21
CA MET A 383 -0.58 -2.49 -5.50
C MET A 383 -0.13 -2.65 -6.96
N VAL A 384 -0.01 -3.88 -7.47
CA VAL A 384 0.39 -4.13 -8.87
C VAL A 384 -0.63 -3.55 -9.83
N ILE A 385 -1.93 -3.81 -9.63
CA ILE A 385 -3.01 -3.38 -10.53
C ILE A 385 -3.10 -1.86 -10.58
N SER A 386 -3.13 -1.19 -9.43
CA SER A 386 -3.20 0.27 -9.36
C SER A 386 -1.97 0.93 -9.99
N GLY A 387 -0.79 0.38 -9.75
CA GLY A 387 0.45 0.85 -10.34
C GLY A 387 0.48 0.70 -11.86
N LEU A 388 0.01 -0.43 -12.40
CA LEU A 388 -0.12 -0.64 -13.85
C LEU A 388 -1.05 0.38 -14.50
N VAL A 389 -2.21 0.67 -13.88
CA VAL A 389 -3.13 1.70 -14.37
C VAL A 389 -2.45 3.07 -14.40
N ASN A 390 -1.74 3.44 -13.33
CA ASN A 390 -1.03 4.71 -13.23
C ASN A 390 0.08 4.86 -14.28
N LYS A 391 0.68 3.74 -14.70
CA LYS A 391 1.73 3.70 -15.75
C LYS A 391 1.19 3.47 -17.17
N GLY A 392 -0.14 3.43 -17.34
CA GLY A 392 -0.78 3.30 -18.65
C GLY A 392 -0.92 1.87 -19.17
N TYR A 393 -0.55 0.84 -18.42
CA TYR A 393 -0.74 -0.58 -18.79
C TYR A 393 -2.15 -1.08 -18.49
N ARG A 394 -3.17 -0.34 -18.95
CA ARG A 394 -4.58 -0.54 -18.60
C ARG A 394 -5.10 -1.94 -18.91
N GLN A 395 -4.74 -2.50 -20.10
CA GLN A 395 -5.20 -3.83 -20.49
C GLN A 395 -4.62 -4.91 -19.57
N LEU A 396 -3.32 -4.86 -19.28
CA LEU A 396 -2.68 -5.83 -18.37
C LEU A 396 -3.25 -5.72 -16.95
N ALA A 397 -3.51 -4.51 -16.47
CA ALA A 397 -4.16 -4.29 -15.18
C ALA A 397 -5.56 -4.93 -15.15
N TRP A 398 -6.33 -4.77 -16.22
CA TRP A 398 -7.63 -5.41 -16.39
C TRP A 398 -7.53 -6.95 -16.37
N ASP A 399 -6.59 -7.52 -17.14
CA ASP A 399 -6.41 -8.97 -17.22
C ASP A 399 -5.98 -9.57 -15.87
N ILE A 400 -5.12 -8.88 -15.12
CA ILE A 400 -4.73 -9.31 -13.77
C ILE A 400 -5.90 -9.16 -12.80
N MET A 401 -6.61 -8.04 -12.82
CA MET A 401 -7.72 -7.80 -11.91
C MET A 401 -8.85 -8.82 -12.12
N THR A 402 -9.26 -9.06 -13.35
CA THR A 402 -10.31 -10.05 -13.66
C THR A 402 -9.89 -11.45 -13.25
N ASN A 403 -8.66 -11.86 -13.56
CA ASN A 403 -8.14 -13.16 -13.12
C ASN A 403 -8.15 -13.31 -11.60
N HIS A 404 -7.65 -12.28 -10.87
CA HIS A 404 -7.64 -12.30 -9.40
C HIS A 404 -9.05 -12.33 -8.82
N TYR A 405 -9.93 -11.48 -9.33
CA TYR A 405 -11.32 -11.39 -8.90
C TYR A 405 -12.08 -12.73 -9.11
N ASP A 406 -11.95 -13.33 -10.29
CA ASP A 406 -12.61 -14.60 -10.64
C ASP A 406 -12.10 -15.75 -9.76
N ASN A 407 -10.80 -15.79 -9.44
CA ASN A 407 -10.27 -16.81 -8.54
C ASN A 407 -10.76 -16.62 -7.10
N VAL A 408 -10.80 -15.38 -6.61
CA VAL A 408 -11.38 -15.07 -5.29
C VAL A 408 -12.87 -15.47 -5.27
N LEU A 409 -13.64 -15.18 -6.32
CA LEU A 409 -15.04 -15.56 -6.45
C LEU A 409 -15.21 -17.08 -6.41
N LYS A 410 -14.41 -17.84 -7.17
CA LYS A 410 -14.45 -19.32 -7.16
C LYS A 410 -14.19 -19.90 -5.77
N VAL A 411 -13.23 -19.35 -5.04
CA VAL A 411 -12.96 -19.78 -3.66
C VAL A 411 -14.12 -19.38 -2.74
N PHE A 412 -14.67 -18.18 -2.90
CA PHE A 412 -15.86 -17.74 -2.17
C PHE A 412 -17.07 -18.65 -2.41
N GLU A 413 -17.35 -19.05 -3.66
CA GLU A 413 -18.43 -19.98 -3.99
C GLU A 413 -18.25 -21.36 -3.32
N LYS A 414 -17.01 -21.86 -3.26
CA LYS A 414 -16.70 -23.13 -2.62
C LYS A 414 -16.80 -23.09 -1.08
N THR A 415 -16.40 -21.97 -0.47
CA THR A 415 -16.17 -21.89 0.99
C THR A 415 -17.15 -21.00 1.73
N GLY A 416 -17.93 -20.16 1.03
CA GLY A 416 -18.86 -19.19 1.58
C GLY A 416 -18.22 -18.01 2.29
N THR A 417 -16.89 -17.85 2.19
CA THR A 417 -16.13 -16.82 2.93
C THR A 417 -14.86 -16.37 2.21
N PHE A 418 -14.12 -15.46 2.86
CA PHE A 418 -12.86 -14.93 2.39
C PHE A 418 -11.68 -15.45 3.21
N TRP A 419 -10.50 -15.46 2.58
CA TRP A 419 -9.27 -15.96 3.14
C TRP A 419 -8.17 -14.90 3.08
N GLU A 420 -7.23 -14.98 3.97
CA GLU A 420 -6.13 -14.03 4.10
C GLU A 420 -5.29 -13.92 2.81
N TYR A 421 -5.02 -15.05 2.16
CA TYR A 421 -4.34 -15.19 0.86
C TYR A 421 -4.78 -16.48 0.15
N TYR A 422 -4.38 -16.63 -1.10
CA TYR A 422 -4.87 -17.68 -1.99
C TYR A 422 -3.72 -18.47 -2.61
N ALA A 423 -4.03 -19.70 -3.08
CA ALA A 423 -3.09 -20.53 -3.82
C ALA A 423 -2.91 -20.01 -5.26
N PRO A 424 -1.67 -20.03 -5.82
CA PRO A 424 -1.41 -19.51 -7.15
C PRO A 424 -1.76 -20.48 -8.29
N GLU A 425 -1.79 -21.79 -8.04
CA GLU A 425 -1.96 -22.79 -9.10
C GLU A 425 -3.41 -23.26 -9.28
N ASN A 426 -4.28 -22.94 -8.35
CA ASN A 426 -5.69 -23.32 -8.37
C ASN A 426 -6.54 -22.33 -7.58
N ALA A 427 -7.87 -22.36 -7.78
CA ALA A 427 -8.81 -21.56 -7.01
C ALA A 427 -9.10 -22.21 -5.66
N GLU A 428 -8.12 -22.09 -4.74
CA GLU A 428 -8.17 -22.58 -3.37
C GLU A 428 -7.60 -21.53 -2.39
N PRO A 429 -7.95 -21.60 -1.10
CA PRO A 429 -7.22 -20.83 -0.08
C PRO A 429 -5.73 -21.14 -0.12
N GLY A 430 -4.89 -20.18 0.24
CA GLY A 430 -3.48 -20.44 0.48
C GLY A 430 -3.28 -21.42 1.65
N PHE A 431 -2.20 -22.17 1.61
CA PHE A 431 -1.89 -23.14 2.67
C PHE A 431 -1.75 -22.45 4.02
N MET A 432 -2.57 -22.81 5.00
CA MET A 432 -2.70 -22.21 6.33
C MET A 432 -3.23 -20.74 6.33
N ALA A 433 -3.81 -20.26 5.23
CA ALA A 433 -4.44 -18.97 5.22
C ALA A 433 -5.56 -18.88 6.27
N ARG A 434 -5.72 -17.70 6.88
CA ARG A 434 -6.78 -17.45 7.86
C ARG A 434 -8.15 -17.35 7.15
N LYS A 435 -9.13 -18.05 7.72
CA LYS A 435 -10.52 -18.04 7.28
C LYS A 435 -11.28 -16.82 7.84
N ASP A 436 -12.40 -16.47 7.17
CA ASP A 436 -13.28 -15.34 7.54
C ASP A 436 -12.54 -14.01 7.60
N PHE A 437 -11.56 -13.85 6.70
CA PHE A 437 -10.66 -12.72 6.68
C PHE A 437 -11.12 -11.64 5.69
N VAL A 438 -11.66 -10.54 6.21
CA VAL A 438 -11.86 -9.27 5.51
C VAL A 438 -11.04 -8.20 6.26
N GLY A 439 -9.73 -8.39 6.21
CA GLY A 439 -8.69 -7.40 6.28
C GLY A 439 -8.47 -6.87 4.87
N TRP A 440 -7.26 -6.97 4.31
CA TRP A 440 -7.01 -6.56 2.90
C TRP A 440 -7.85 -7.33 1.85
N THR A 441 -8.41 -8.51 2.19
CA THR A 441 -9.24 -9.26 1.22
C THR A 441 -10.58 -8.58 0.90
N GLY A 442 -10.91 -7.48 1.55
CA GLY A 442 -11.96 -6.57 1.07
C GLY A 442 -11.61 -5.82 -0.22
N LEU A 443 -10.32 -5.76 -0.58
CA LEU A 443 -9.86 -5.06 -1.79
C LEU A 443 -10.45 -5.64 -3.09
N PRO A 444 -10.34 -6.96 -3.42
CA PRO A 444 -10.92 -7.48 -4.66
C PRO A 444 -12.44 -7.27 -4.78
N PRO A 445 -13.28 -7.68 -3.81
CA PRO A 445 -14.72 -7.57 -3.96
C PRO A 445 -15.29 -6.15 -3.86
N ILE A 446 -14.59 -5.22 -3.23
CA ILE A 446 -15.09 -3.84 -3.03
C ILE A 446 -14.34 -2.86 -3.92
N ALA A 447 -13.09 -2.52 -3.60
CA ALA A 447 -12.32 -1.56 -4.38
C ALA A 447 -12.03 -2.08 -5.80
N GLY A 448 -11.67 -3.36 -5.94
CA GLY A 448 -11.41 -4.01 -7.22
C GLY A 448 -12.62 -3.99 -8.14
N LEU A 449 -13.80 -4.32 -7.60
CA LEU A 449 -15.06 -4.24 -8.36
C LEU A 449 -15.33 -2.80 -8.83
N ILE A 450 -15.25 -1.83 -7.93
CA ILE A 450 -15.57 -0.43 -8.24
C ILE A 450 -14.53 0.18 -9.18
N GLU A 451 -13.26 0.12 -8.83
CA GLU A 451 -12.20 0.90 -9.47
C GLU A 451 -11.70 0.30 -10.78
N TYR A 452 -11.75 -1.03 -10.90
CA TYR A 452 -11.11 -1.74 -12.01
C TYR A 452 -12.09 -2.59 -12.83
N ILE A 453 -13.01 -3.32 -12.20
CA ILE A 453 -14.03 -4.09 -12.96
C ILE A 453 -15.08 -3.13 -13.55
N PHE A 454 -15.66 -2.26 -12.75
CA PHE A 454 -16.57 -1.20 -13.21
C PHE A 454 -15.83 0.03 -13.74
N GLY A 455 -14.55 0.17 -13.39
CA GLY A 455 -13.67 1.22 -13.89
C GLY A 455 -13.94 2.61 -13.33
N ILE A 456 -14.61 2.73 -12.18
CA ILE A 456 -15.09 3.99 -11.61
C ILE A 456 -14.04 4.53 -10.64
N ARG A 457 -13.45 5.69 -10.95
CA ARG A 457 -12.41 6.35 -10.15
C ARG A 457 -12.66 7.85 -10.06
N ALA A 458 -12.71 8.38 -8.86
CA ALA A 458 -12.83 9.80 -8.57
C ALA A 458 -11.46 10.48 -8.48
N ASN A 459 -11.41 11.74 -8.90
CA ASN A 459 -10.37 12.70 -8.56
C ASN A 459 -11.04 14.05 -8.29
N VAL A 460 -11.34 14.30 -7.02
CA VAL A 460 -12.06 15.51 -6.58
C VAL A 460 -11.21 16.77 -6.77
N GLU A 461 -9.89 16.64 -6.65
CA GLU A 461 -8.93 17.72 -6.91
C GLU A 461 -9.09 18.29 -8.32
N GLU A 462 -9.24 17.41 -9.33
CA GLU A 462 -9.50 17.78 -10.72
C GLU A 462 -11.01 17.96 -11.01
N ASN A 463 -11.88 17.82 -9.99
CA ASN A 463 -13.33 17.76 -10.13
C ASN A 463 -13.80 16.72 -11.16
N LYS A 464 -13.23 15.52 -11.14
CA LYS A 464 -13.32 14.53 -12.20
C LYS A 464 -13.78 13.15 -11.73
N LEU A 465 -14.61 12.49 -12.54
CA LEU A 465 -14.95 11.08 -12.44
C LEU A 465 -14.52 10.37 -13.72
N THR A 466 -13.67 9.38 -13.62
CA THR A 466 -13.30 8.51 -14.76
C THR A 466 -14.08 7.21 -14.70
N ILE A 467 -14.63 6.79 -15.84
CA ILE A 467 -15.30 5.50 -16.01
C ILE A 467 -14.65 4.77 -17.18
N ASP A 468 -13.82 3.77 -16.85
CA ASP A 468 -13.08 2.96 -17.83
C ASP A 468 -13.86 1.69 -18.16
N VAL A 469 -14.64 1.73 -19.24
CA VAL A 469 -15.63 0.71 -19.58
C VAL A 469 -15.00 -0.44 -20.36
N ASN A 470 -14.74 -1.57 -19.69
CA ASN A 470 -14.23 -2.80 -20.30
C ASN A 470 -15.28 -3.90 -20.44
N LEU A 471 -16.40 -3.81 -19.71
CA LEU A 471 -17.51 -4.77 -19.78
C LEU A 471 -18.44 -4.49 -20.95
N THR A 472 -19.14 -5.55 -21.41
CA THR A 472 -20.21 -5.48 -22.41
C THR A 472 -21.60 -5.57 -21.79
N ASP A 473 -21.71 -6.19 -20.61
CA ASP A 473 -22.97 -6.32 -19.88
C ASP A 473 -23.42 -4.99 -19.27
N GLY A 474 -24.71 -4.93 -18.93
CA GLY A 474 -25.24 -3.80 -18.17
C GLY A 474 -24.76 -3.85 -16.71
N TYR A 475 -24.25 -2.72 -16.21
CA TYR A 475 -23.80 -2.62 -14.83
C TYR A 475 -23.93 -1.21 -14.28
N GLY A 476 -23.74 -1.06 -13.00
CA GLY A 476 -23.72 0.26 -12.38
C GLY A 476 -23.51 0.24 -10.88
N LEU A 477 -23.49 1.42 -10.32
CA LEU A 477 -23.23 1.65 -8.91
C LEU A 477 -24.12 2.80 -8.44
N SER A 478 -24.95 2.57 -7.45
CA SER A 478 -25.72 3.63 -6.79
C SER A 478 -25.02 4.10 -5.54
N ARG A 479 -25.22 5.38 -5.18
CA ARG A 479 -24.69 6.01 -3.97
C ARG A 479 -23.14 6.01 -3.88
N TYR A 480 -22.48 6.15 -5.04
CA TYR A 480 -21.03 6.33 -5.04
C TYR A 480 -20.66 7.66 -4.36
N PRO A 481 -19.86 7.66 -3.30
CA PRO A 481 -19.52 8.88 -2.59
C PRO A 481 -18.47 9.68 -3.36
N TYR A 482 -18.67 11.00 -3.47
CA TYR A 482 -17.79 11.91 -4.19
C TYR A 482 -17.69 13.26 -3.48
N GLY A 483 -16.49 13.69 -3.16
CA GLY A 483 -16.28 14.92 -2.41
C GLY A 483 -16.94 14.87 -1.02
N GLU A 484 -17.16 16.03 -0.42
CA GLU A 484 -17.70 16.10 0.94
C GLU A 484 -19.13 15.56 1.02
N ASN A 485 -20.01 15.96 0.11
CA ASN A 485 -21.44 15.68 0.15
C ASN A 485 -22.01 15.12 -1.17
N GLY A 486 -21.15 14.79 -2.12
CA GLY A 486 -21.54 14.25 -3.41
C GLY A 486 -21.98 12.80 -3.34
N LEU A 487 -23.08 12.48 -4.01
CA LEU A 487 -23.57 11.13 -4.25
C LEU A 487 -23.85 10.98 -5.75
N ILE A 488 -23.29 9.92 -6.33
CA ILE A 488 -23.42 9.67 -7.77
C ILE A 488 -24.02 8.28 -7.99
N ASP A 489 -25.10 8.23 -8.80
CA ASP A 489 -25.61 6.97 -9.36
C ASP A 489 -25.10 6.85 -10.79
N ILE A 490 -24.47 5.73 -11.10
CA ILE A 490 -23.83 5.43 -12.39
C ILE A 490 -24.52 4.22 -13.00
N LYS A 491 -24.95 4.34 -14.26
CA LYS A 491 -25.51 3.23 -15.01
C LYS A 491 -24.84 3.14 -16.38
N VAL A 492 -24.25 2.00 -16.69
CA VAL A 492 -23.69 1.66 -17.99
C VAL A 492 -24.60 0.66 -18.65
N ALA A 493 -25.11 1.00 -19.85
CA ALA A 493 -26.01 0.12 -20.57
C ALA A 493 -25.22 -1.04 -21.23
N LYS A 494 -25.89 -2.20 -21.37
CA LYS A 494 -25.38 -3.32 -22.18
C LYS A 494 -25.05 -2.87 -23.60
N ARG A 495 -23.95 -3.38 -24.16
CA ARG A 495 -23.49 -3.10 -25.50
C ARG A 495 -23.09 -4.37 -26.26
N ALA A 496 -23.18 -4.34 -27.59
CA ALA A 496 -22.91 -5.51 -28.42
C ALA A 496 -21.44 -5.92 -28.49
N SER A 497 -20.51 -4.97 -28.32
CA SER A 497 -19.07 -5.26 -28.32
C SER A 497 -18.27 -4.23 -27.50
N LYS A 498 -17.03 -4.57 -27.15
CA LYS A 498 -16.10 -3.65 -26.44
C LYS A 498 -15.73 -2.41 -27.27
N THR A 499 -15.87 -2.44 -28.59
CA THR A 499 -15.57 -1.32 -29.49
C THR A 499 -16.70 -0.32 -29.62
N ASN A 500 -17.95 -0.71 -29.33
CA ASN A 500 -19.09 0.21 -29.34
C ASN A 500 -18.94 1.28 -28.25
N LYS A 501 -19.28 2.53 -28.57
CA LYS A 501 -19.37 3.59 -27.57
C LYS A 501 -20.32 3.17 -26.44
N PRO A 502 -19.89 3.18 -25.18
CA PRO A 502 -20.79 2.90 -24.06
C PRO A 502 -21.80 4.03 -23.88
N LYS A 503 -23.03 3.69 -23.52
CA LYS A 503 -24.04 4.64 -23.07
C LYS A 503 -24.00 4.67 -21.54
N VAL A 504 -23.57 5.81 -20.98
CA VAL A 504 -23.43 5.99 -19.53
C VAL A 504 -24.42 7.04 -19.04
N THR A 505 -25.24 6.69 -18.07
CA THR A 505 -26.15 7.63 -17.39
C THR A 505 -25.60 7.93 -16.00
N ILE A 506 -25.50 9.21 -15.68
CA ILE A 506 -25.03 9.74 -14.40
C ILE A 506 -26.16 10.53 -13.75
N LYS A 507 -26.50 10.19 -12.51
CA LYS A 507 -27.32 11.02 -11.66
C LYS A 507 -26.46 11.50 -10.48
N THR A 508 -26.36 12.78 -10.30
CA THR A 508 -25.48 13.39 -9.29
C THR A 508 -26.13 14.60 -8.63
N ASN A 509 -25.79 14.88 -7.38
CA ASN A 509 -26.20 16.10 -6.68
C ASN A 509 -25.13 17.20 -6.70
N VAL A 510 -23.98 16.96 -7.34
CA VAL A 510 -22.88 17.92 -7.50
C VAL A 510 -22.44 17.99 -8.96
N PRO A 511 -21.98 19.17 -9.46
CA PRO A 511 -21.41 19.28 -10.80
C PRO A 511 -20.01 18.64 -10.84
N LEU A 512 -19.65 17.96 -11.94
CA LEU A 512 -18.33 17.36 -12.14
C LEU A 512 -18.04 17.11 -13.62
N GLU A 513 -16.78 16.94 -13.97
CA GLU A 513 -16.38 16.41 -15.27
C GLU A 513 -16.40 14.87 -15.25
N VAL A 514 -17.07 14.27 -16.23
CA VAL A 514 -17.08 12.81 -16.40
C VAL A 514 -16.31 12.45 -17.66
N THR A 515 -15.26 11.65 -17.50
CA THR A 515 -14.50 11.04 -18.59
C THR A 515 -14.88 9.56 -18.72
N VAL A 516 -15.51 9.21 -19.84
CA VAL A 516 -15.81 7.82 -20.18
C VAL A 516 -14.76 7.33 -21.17
N MET A 517 -14.11 6.21 -20.84
CA MET A 517 -13.07 5.58 -21.67
C MET A 517 -13.51 4.19 -22.14
N TRP A 518 -13.18 3.80 -23.37
CA TRP A 518 -13.37 2.44 -23.90
C TRP A 518 -12.31 2.15 -24.97
N GLY A 519 -11.59 1.05 -24.83
CA GLY A 519 -10.41 0.79 -25.67
C GLY A 519 -9.45 1.97 -25.64
N ASN A 520 -9.11 2.51 -26.81
CA ASN A 520 -8.26 3.71 -26.98
C ASN A 520 -9.07 5.01 -27.17
N GLN A 521 -10.40 4.95 -27.00
CA GLN A 521 -11.29 6.09 -27.17
C GLN A 521 -11.71 6.68 -25.83
N LYS A 522 -12.12 7.97 -25.85
CA LYS A 522 -12.69 8.65 -24.68
C LYS A 522 -13.76 9.65 -25.08
N ALA A 523 -14.72 9.89 -24.22
CA ALA A 523 -15.66 11.00 -24.27
C ALA A 523 -15.60 11.75 -22.94
N VAL A 524 -15.64 13.08 -23.00
CA VAL A 524 -15.62 13.95 -21.81
C VAL A 524 -16.88 14.80 -21.81
N LYS A 525 -17.51 14.93 -20.65
CA LYS A 525 -18.70 15.77 -20.48
C LYS A 525 -18.70 16.43 -19.11
N HIS A 526 -18.96 17.75 -19.07
CA HIS A 526 -19.31 18.42 -17.83
C HIS A 526 -20.77 18.14 -17.48
N VAL A 527 -20.99 17.49 -16.38
CA VAL A 527 -22.30 17.08 -15.86
C VAL A 527 -22.72 18.05 -14.78
N LYS A 528 -23.95 18.59 -14.90
CA LYS A 528 -24.57 19.41 -13.83
C LYS A 528 -25.26 18.49 -12.82
N ALA A 529 -25.60 19.05 -11.65
CA ALA A 529 -26.48 18.34 -10.71
C ALA A 529 -27.81 17.97 -11.43
N GLY A 530 -28.20 16.69 -11.33
CA GLY A 530 -29.35 16.14 -12.05
C GLY A 530 -29.03 14.78 -12.68
N ASN A 531 -29.72 14.46 -13.77
CA ASN A 531 -29.59 13.21 -14.52
C ASN A 531 -29.16 13.48 -15.96
N GLU A 532 -27.99 12.98 -16.35
CA GLU A 532 -27.44 13.20 -17.68
C GLU A 532 -26.92 11.88 -18.32
N THR A 533 -26.90 11.85 -19.65
CA THR A 533 -26.38 10.71 -20.44
C THR A 533 -25.19 11.17 -21.30
N ILE A 534 -24.17 10.32 -21.41
CA ILE A 534 -22.91 10.52 -22.14
C ILE A 534 -22.83 9.50 -23.29
#